data_f829313a23a3eca35fa3340c0634fc11
#
_entry.id   f829313a23a3eca35fa3340c0634fc11
#
_cell.length_a   1.000
_cell.length_b   1.000
_cell.length_c   1.000
_cell.angle_alpha   90.00
_cell.angle_beta   90.00
_cell.angle_gamma   90.00
#
_symmetry.space_group_name_H-M   'P 1'
#
loop_
_entity.id
_entity.type
_entity.pdbx_description
1 polymer ?
#
loop_
_entity_poly.entity_id
_entity_poly.type
_entity_poly.pdbx_seq_one_letter_code
_entity_poly.pdbx_strand_id
1 'polypeptide(L)'
;DITDTNSLENIIAEVIKSIGDISVLLNNAANDERHEFLETTHEYFDWEYQTNLKPHVFTAKAVIKSMIKLGGGSIINVGSIGWMRKNEKTILYGVFKSSLHGLTHGLAKRFGKDRIRVNTLVPGWTMTKKQIEVHLDEEGEKKIKEGQCLPDKVLPEDIANAALFLASDDSKMITSQDIVVDGGWT
;
A
#
# COMPACT_ATOMS: atom_id res chain seq x y z
N ASP A 1 -0.54 -17.17 1.56
CA ASP A 1 -1.60 -16.51 0.77
C ASP A 1 -2.25 -15.40 1.60
N ILE A 2 -2.23 -14.16 1.08
CA ILE A 2 -2.77 -12.99 1.80
C ILE A 2 -4.30 -12.95 1.80
N THR A 3 -4.96 -13.71 0.95
CA THR A 3 -6.43 -13.75 0.89
C THR A 3 -7.03 -14.55 2.06
N ASP A 4 -6.26 -15.47 2.66
CA ASP A 4 -6.63 -16.17 3.89
C ASP A 4 -6.26 -15.33 5.13
N THR A 5 -7.12 -14.36 5.44
CA THR A 5 -6.90 -13.45 6.56
C THR A 5 -6.94 -14.12 7.93
N ASN A 6 -7.61 -15.28 8.09
CA ASN A 6 -7.57 -16.03 9.34
C ASN A 6 -6.18 -16.62 9.58
N SER A 7 -5.58 -17.23 8.54
CA SER A 7 -4.20 -17.71 8.61
C SER A 7 -3.21 -16.55 8.84
N LEU A 8 -3.42 -15.38 8.23
CA LEU A 8 -2.58 -14.20 8.48
C LEU A 8 -2.63 -13.74 9.95
N GLU A 9 -3.81 -13.63 10.56
CA GLU A 9 -3.93 -13.26 11.97
C GLU A 9 -3.21 -14.28 12.88
N ASN A 10 -3.34 -15.58 12.60
CA ASN A 10 -2.65 -16.64 13.34
C ASN A 10 -1.12 -16.54 13.18
N ILE A 11 -0.62 -16.38 11.95
CA ILE A 11 0.81 -16.22 11.68
C ILE A 11 1.38 -14.99 12.41
N ILE A 12 0.68 -13.85 12.38
CA ILE A 12 1.09 -12.66 13.12
C ILE A 12 1.16 -12.94 14.62
N ALA A 13 0.17 -13.65 15.18
CA ALA A 13 0.19 -14.02 16.59
C ALA A 13 1.36 -14.94 16.95
N GLU A 14 1.71 -15.90 16.07
CA GLU A 14 2.88 -16.75 16.23
C GLU A 14 4.20 -15.95 16.15
N VAL A 15 4.30 -14.99 15.22
CA VAL A 15 5.46 -14.09 15.11
C VAL A 15 5.63 -13.29 16.40
N ILE A 16 4.54 -12.68 16.91
CA ILE A 16 4.58 -11.93 18.16
C ILE A 16 5.03 -12.81 19.33
N LYS A 17 4.57 -14.05 19.38
CA LYS A 17 4.93 -15.00 20.43
C LYS A 17 6.40 -15.45 20.36
N SER A 18 6.94 -15.62 19.15
CA SER A 18 8.27 -16.22 18.94
C SER A 18 9.39 -15.19 18.83
N ILE A 19 9.11 -14.02 18.25
CA ILE A 19 10.12 -12.99 17.95
C ILE A 19 9.94 -11.75 18.83
N GLY A 20 8.68 -11.43 19.21
CA GLY A 20 8.34 -10.27 20.03
C GLY A 20 7.33 -9.34 19.36
N ASP A 21 7.01 -8.27 20.07
CA ASP A 21 6.00 -7.30 19.64
C ASP A 21 6.41 -6.57 18.34
N ILE A 22 5.44 -6.30 17.48
CA ILE A 22 5.62 -5.67 16.15
C ILE A 22 5.44 -4.17 16.30
N SER A 23 6.46 -3.38 15.93
CA SER A 23 6.44 -1.91 15.93
C SER A 23 6.15 -1.29 14.56
N VAL A 24 6.39 -2.02 13.46
CA VAL A 24 6.19 -1.54 12.08
C VAL A 24 5.41 -2.57 11.28
N LEU A 25 4.37 -2.11 10.57
CA LEU A 25 3.63 -2.90 9.58
C LEU A 25 3.70 -2.21 8.22
N LEU A 26 4.25 -2.88 7.21
CA LEU A 26 4.20 -2.47 5.83
C LEU A 26 3.25 -3.39 5.06
N ASN A 27 2.07 -2.90 4.72
CA ASN A 27 1.09 -3.58 3.89
C ASN A 27 1.38 -3.30 2.41
N ASN A 28 2.25 -4.12 1.80
CA ASN A 28 2.71 -3.95 0.43
C ASN A 28 2.09 -4.94 -0.56
N ALA A 29 1.78 -6.16 -0.13
CA ALA A 29 1.29 -7.21 -1.01
C ALA A 29 -0.02 -6.81 -1.70
N ALA A 30 -0.07 -6.98 -3.03
CA ALA A 30 -1.20 -6.59 -3.87
C ALA A 30 -1.13 -7.28 -5.25
N ASN A 31 -2.20 -7.17 -6.02
CA ASN A 31 -2.22 -7.55 -7.43
C ASN A 31 -2.87 -6.43 -8.26
N ASP A 32 -2.21 -6.04 -9.35
CA ASP A 32 -2.61 -5.00 -10.30
C ASP A 32 -3.10 -5.61 -11.64
N GLU A 33 -3.77 -6.74 -11.59
CA GLU A 33 -4.27 -7.42 -12.79
C GLU A 33 -5.17 -6.48 -13.61
N ARG A 34 -4.93 -6.46 -14.92
CA ARG A 34 -5.72 -5.65 -15.84
C ARG A 34 -6.98 -6.39 -16.21
N HIS A 35 -8.10 -5.70 -16.20
CA HIS A 35 -9.41 -6.30 -16.39
C HIS A 35 -10.35 -5.39 -17.20
N GLU A 36 -11.12 -5.99 -18.08
CA GLU A 36 -12.20 -5.30 -18.80
C GLU A 36 -13.41 -5.13 -17.85
N PHE A 37 -13.80 -3.88 -17.60
CA PHE A 37 -14.79 -3.57 -16.56
C PHE A 37 -16.17 -4.23 -16.82
N LEU A 38 -16.61 -4.29 -18.08
CA LEU A 38 -17.91 -4.91 -18.42
C LEU A 38 -17.92 -6.44 -18.27
N GLU A 39 -16.74 -7.06 -18.15
CA GLU A 39 -16.58 -8.49 -17.91
C GLU A 39 -16.40 -8.83 -16.42
N THR A 40 -16.55 -7.83 -15.53
CA THR A 40 -16.41 -8.04 -14.08
C THR A 40 -17.47 -9.02 -13.57
N THR A 41 -17.02 -10.14 -13.00
CA THR A 41 -17.88 -11.08 -12.26
C THR A 41 -17.86 -10.78 -10.77
N HIS A 42 -18.82 -11.33 -10.01
CA HIS A 42 -18.83 -11.22 -8.55
C HIS A 42 -17.59 -11.88 -7.93
N GLU A 43 -17.16 -13.02 -8.48
CA GLU A 43 -15.98 -13.75 -8.02
C GLU A 43 -14.69 -12.95 -8.24
N TYR A 44 -14.57 -12.25 -9.38
CA TYR A 44 -13.43 -11.39 -9.65
C TYR A 44 -13.40 -10.18 -8.71
N PHE A 45 -14.56 -9.55 -8.47
CA PHE A 45 -14.67 -8.46 -7.49
C PHE A 45 -14.27 -8.92 -6.08
N ASP A 46 -14.77 -10.08 -5.65
CA ASP A 46 -14.47 -10.65 -4.33
C ASP A 46 -12.98 -10.99 -4.20
N TRP A 47 -12.36 -11.51 -5.26
CA TRP A 47 -10.93 -11.78 -5.30
C TRP A 47 -10.10 -10.48 -5.21
N GLU A 48 -10.44 -9.45 -5.98
CA GLU A 48 -9.79 -8.13 -5.90
C GLU A 48 -9.91 -7.52 -4.50
N TYR A 49 -11.09 -7.58 -3.89
CA TYR A 49 -11.30 -7.16 -2.51
C TYR A 49 -10.43 -7.94 -1.52
N GLN A 50 -10.43 -9.28 -1.63
CA GLN A 50 -9.67 -10.17 -0.76
C GLN A 50 -8.16 -9.99 -0.92
N THR A 51 -7.69 -9.55 -2.09
CA THR A 51 -6.28 -9.34 -2.38
C THR A 51 -5.81 -7.92 -2.00
N ASN A 52 -6.57 -6.90 -2.36
CA ASN A 52 -6.08 -5.52 -2.35
C ASN A 52 -6.61 -4.63 -1.20
N LEU A 53 -7.61 -5.09 -0.43
CA LEU A 53 -8.13 -4.32 0.71
C LEU A 53 -8.22 -5.14 2.00
N LYS A 54 -8.88 -6.28 1.98
CA LYS A 54 -9.16 -7.07 3.18
C LYS A 54 -7.91 -7.38 4.03
N PRO A 55 -6.76 -7.78 3.45
CA PRO A 55 -5.55 -8.06 4.22
C PRO A 55 -5.06 -6.86 5.02
N HIS A 56 -5.12 -5.65 4.44
CA HIS A 56 -4.68 -4.42 5.10
C HIS A 56 -5.46 -4.14 6.41
N VAL A 57 -6.76 -4.44 6.40
CA VAL A 57 -7.61 -4.29 7.58
C VAL A 57 -7.22 -5.29 8.67
N PHE A 58 -7.07 -6.57 8.33
CA PHE A 58 -6.85 -7.63 9.31
C PHE A 58 -5.42 -7.68 9.83
N THR A 59 -4.42 -7.37 9.01
CA THR A 59 -3.03 -7.25 9.48
C THR A 59 -2.88 -6.04 10.42
N ALA A 60 -3.47 -4.88 10.09
CA ALA A 60 -3.49 -3.73 10.99
C ALA A 60 -4.16 -4.09 12.33
N LYS A 61 -5.35 -4.71 12.30
CA LYS A 61 -6.05 -5.18 13.50
C LYS A 61 -5.16 -6.10 14.36
N ALA A 62 -4.42 -7.03 13.73
CA ALA A 62 -3.59 -8.00 14.43
C ALA A 62 -2.38 -7.37 15.15
N VAL A 63 -1.78 -6.29 14.60
CA VAL A 63 -0.55 -5.69 15.16
C VAL A 63 -0.83 -4.54 16.14
N ILE A 64 -1.99 -3.91 16.11
CA ILE A 64 -2.29 -2.71 16.92
C ILE A 64 -2.08 -2.94 18.41
N LYS A 65 -2.48 -4.11 18.95
CA LYS A 65 -2.27 -4.41 20.38
C LYS A 65 -0.78 -4.48 20.74
N SER A 66 0.04 -5.02 19.84
CA SER A 66 1.49 -5.08 19.98
C SER A 66 2.10 -3.68 20.01
N MET A 67 1.68 -2.81 19.08
CA MET A 67 2.12 -1.42 19.01
C MET A 67 1.72 -0.61 20.27
N ILE A 68 0.50 -0.78 20.78
CA ILE A 68 0.05 -0.15 22.02
C ILE A 68 0.96 -0.57 23.19
N LYS A 69 1.28 -1.87 23.30
CA LYS A 69 2.16 -2.41 24.34
C LYS A 69 3.58 -1.83 24.25
N LEU A 70 4.08 -1.59 23.03
CA LEU A 70 5.38 -0.94 22.77
C LEU A 70 5.37 0.58 23.03
N GLY A 71 4.20 1.19 23.22
CA GLY A 71 4.05 2.63 23.40
C GLY A 71 4.04 3.44 22.10
N GLY A 72 3.84 2.77 20.96
CA GLY A 72 3.73 3.38 19.64
C GLY A 72 4.05 2.42 18.50
N GLY A 73 3.88 2.89 17.26
CA GLY A 73 4.20 2.11 16.07
C GLY A 73 3.95 2.86 14.77
N SER A 74 4.26 2.22 13.65
CA SER A 74 4.03 2.75 12.31
C SER A 74 3.33 1.73 11.42
N ILE A 75 2.19 2.11 10.86
CA ILE A 75 1.48 1.33 9.83
C ILE A 75 1.60 2.08 8.50
N ILE A 76 2.08 1.41 7.47
CA ILE A 76 2.27 1.95 6.13
C ILE A 76 1.43 1.12 5.17
N ASN A 77 0.38 1.71 4.60
CA ASN A 77 -0.43 1.08 3.57
C ASN A 77 0.08 1.50 2.19
N VAL A 78 0.44 0.54 1.33
CA VAL A 78 0.90 0.86 -0.02
C VAL A 78 -0.31 1.04 -0.94
N GLY A 79 -0.55 2.29 -1.31
CA GLY A 79 -1.56 2.72 -2.27
C GLY A 79 -1.11 2.58 -3.73
N SER A 80 -1.60 3.47 -4.58
CA SER A 80 -1.18 3.59 -6.00
C SER A 80 -1.66 4.92 -6.57
N ILE A 81 -0.90 5.53 -7.48
CA ILE A 81 -1.39 6.67 -8.28
C ILE A 81 -2.41 6.26 -9.35
N GLY A 82 -2.65 4.97 -9.56
CA GLY A 82 -3.52 4.46 -10.62
C GLY A 82 -4.91 5.11 -10.65
N TRP A 83 -5.54 5.28 -9.49
CA TRP A 83 -6.84 5.95 -9.39
C TRP A 83 -6.75 7.47 -9.61
N MET A 84 -5.66 8.12 -9.18
CA MET A 84 -5.41 9.56 -9.40
C MET A 84 -5.26 9.86 -10.88
N ARG A 85 -4.60 8.96 -11.62
CA ARG A 85 -4.38 9.03 -13.06
C ARG A 85 -5.56 8.52 -13.90
N LYS A 86 -6.65 8.12 -13.27
CA LYS A 86 -7.85 7.59 -13.96
C LYS A 86 -7.52 6.40 -14.87
N ASN A 87 -6.71 5.45 -14.37
CA ASN A 87 -6.29 4.28 -15.16
C ASN A 87 -7.49 3.36 -15.44
N GLU A 88 -7.96 3.38 -16.69
CA GLU A 88 -9.13 2.63 -17.15
C GLU A 88 -8.93 1.11 -17.19
N LYS A 89 -7.66 0.64 -17.24
CA LYS A 89 -7.33 -0.79 -17.32
C LYS A 89 -7.32 -1.50 -15.98
N THR A 90 -7.41 -0.76 -14.87
CA THR A 90 -7.30 -1.29 -13.50
C THR A 90 -8.33 -0.62 -12.57
N ILE A 91 -9.60 -0.54 -13.02
CA ILE A 91 -10.65 0.21 -12.31
C ILE A 91 -10.86 -0.33 -10.90
N LEU A 92 -11.09 -1.65 -10.73
CA LEU A 92 -11.32 -2.25 -9.40
C LEU A 92 -10.11 -2.15 -8.49
N TYR A 93 -8.92 -2.41 -9.02
CA TYR A 93 -7.67 -2.16 -8.29
C TYR A 93 -7.60 -0.70 -7.80
N GLY A 94 -7.91 0.26 -8.66
CA GLY A 94 -8.00 1.68 -8.31
C GLY A 94 -9.00 1.96 -7.19
N VAL A 95 -10.17 1.33 -7.23
CA VAL A 95 -11.20 1.44 -6.18
C VAL A 95 -10.64 0.95 -4.84
N PHE A 96 -10.05 -0.24 -4.79
CA PHE A 96 -9.52 -0.78 -3.53
C PHE A 96 -8.28 -0.04 -3.04
N LYS A 97 -7.39 0.40 -3.94
CA LYS A 97 -6.24 1.22 -3.55
C LYS A 97 -6.64 2.62 -3.06
N SER A 98 -7.69 3.23 -3.63
CA SER A 98 -8.21 4.50 -3.11
C SER A 98 -8.88 4.33 -1.74
N SER A 99 -9.49 3.19 -1.44
CA SER A 99 -10.10 2.93 -0.14
C SER A 99 -9.10 2.86 1.02
N LEU A 100 -7.82 2.59 0.73
CA LEU A 100 -6.75 2.58 1.73
C LEU A 100 -6.53 3.97 2.36
N HIS A 101 -6.85 5.07 1.65
CA HIS A 101 -6.79 6.42 2.20
C HIS A 101 -7.79 6.57 3.36
N GLY A 102 -9.05 6.11 3.15
CA GLY A 102 -10.07 6.10 4.20
C GLY A 102 -9.67 5.25 5.41
N LEU A 103 -9.12 4.05 5.17
CA LEU A 103 -8.58 3.17 6.21
C LEU A 103 -7.46 3.86 7.00
N THR A 104 -6.50 4.46 6.30
CA THR A 104 -5.35 5.19 6.87
C THR A 104 -5.83 6.32 7.79
N HIS A 105 -6.70 7.20 7.30
CA HIS A 105 -7.22 8.33 8.08
C HIS A 105 -8.01 7.87 9.31
N GLY A 106 -8.85 6.85 9.16
CA GLY A 106 -9.64 6.29 10.26
C GLY A 106 -8.78 5.69 11.36
N LEU A 107 -7.79 4.87 10.98
CA LEU A 107 -6.85 4.26 11.94
C LEU A 107 -5.95 5.31 12.61
N ALA A 108 -5.41 6.27 11.86
CA ALA A 108 -4.59 7.36 12.39
C ALA A 108 -5.35 8.15 13.46
N LYS A 109 -6.60 8.54 13.18
CA LYS A 109 -7.44 9.26 14.15
C LYS A 109 -7.75 8.41 15.38
N ARG A 110 -8.04 7.12 15.19
CA ARG A 110 -8.45 6.24 16.31
C ARG A 110 -7.29 5.90 17.25
N PHE A 111 -6.09 5.66 16.70
CA PHE A 111 -4.94 5.13 17.45
C PHE A 111 -3.78 6.12 17.61
N GLY A 112 -3.91 7.34 17.12
CA GLY A 112 -2.89 8.41 17.30
C GLY A 112 -2.62 8.74 18.76
N LYS A 113 -3.62 8.66 19.65
CA LYS A 113 -3.45 8.80 21.11
C LYS A 113 -2.51 7.74 21.71
N ASP A 114 -2.39 6.58 21.08
CA ASP A 114 -1.52 5.48 21.46
C ASP A 114 -0.16 5.57 20.73
N ARG A 115 0.17 6.73 20.13
CA ARG A 115 1.37 7.01 19.33
C ARG A 115 1.56 6.08 18.13
N ILE A 116 0.47 5.55 17.58
CA ILE A 116 0.50 4.77 16.35
C ILE A 116 0.26 5.71 15.19
N ARG A 117 1.27 5.82 14.30
CA ARG A 117 1.19 6.57 13.05
C ARG A 117 0.66 5.65 11.96
N VAL A 118 -0.20 6.18 11.11
CA VAL A 118 -0.70 5.43 9.95
C VAL A 118 -0.66 6.34 8.73
N ASN A 119 0.05 5.92 7.69
CA ASN A 119 0.18 6.67 6.45
C ASN A 119 -0.03 5.78 5.23
N THR A 120 -0.43 6.38 4.12
CA THR A 120 -0.46 5.71 2.82
C THR A 120 0.81 6.11 2.06
N LEU A 121 1.61 5.13 1.64
CA LEU A 121 2.67 5.33 0.66
C LEU A 121 2.08 5.08 -0.72
N VAL A 122 2.17 6.06 -1.63
CA VAL A 122 1.50 6.03 -2.93
C VAL A 122 2.55 5.99 -4.05
N PRO A 123 2.95 4.80 -4.51
CA PRO A 123 3.92 4.65 -5.59
C PRO A 123 3.40 5.14 -6.94
N GLY A 124 4.30 5.74 -7.71
CA GLY A 124 4.18 5.92 -9.15
C GLY A 124 4.34 4.62 -9.93
N TRP A 125 4.53 4.74 -11.25
CA TRP A 125 4.85 3.57 -12.07
C TRP A 125 6.28 3.11 -11.79
N THR A 126 6.40 2.23 -10.82
CA THR A 126 7.67 1.74 -10.30
C THR A 126 8.22 0.63 -11.19
N MET A 127 9.49 0.73 -11.58
CA MET A 127 10.19 -0.17 -12.49
C MET A 127 10.56 -1.50 -11.81
N THR A 128 9.55 -2.27 -11.42
CA THR A 128 9.73 -3.66 -10.99
C THR A 128 9.96 -4.57 -12.21
N LYS A 129 10.54 -5.76 -11.98
CA LYS A 129 10.74 -6.75 -13.04
C LYS A 129 9.45 -7.02 -13.84
N LYS A 130 8.32 -7.24 -13.15
CA LYS A 130 7.00 -7.44 -13.78
C LYS A 130 6.60 -6.25 -14.65
N GLN A 131 6.77 -5.03 -14.17
CA GLN A 131 6.37 -3.83 -14.91
C GLN A 131 7.22 -3.64 -16.17
N ILE A 132 8.52 -3.90 -16.09
CA ILE A 132 9.43 -3.78 -17.25
C ILE A 132 9.12 -4.85 -18.29
N GLU A 133 8.97 -6.12 -17.88
CA GLU A 133 8.84 -7.25 -18.80
C GLU A 133 7.44 -7.36 -19.44
N VAL A 134 6.39 -6.91 -18.74
CA VAL A 134 5.00 -7.17 -19.15
C VAL A 134 4.29 -5.90 -19.63
N HIS A 135 4.65 -4.73 -19.11
CA HIS A 135 3.82 -3.54 -19.26
C HIS A 135 4.53 -2.33 -19.86
N LEU A 136 5.86 -2.30 -19.82
CA LEU A 136 6.64 -1.19 -20.35
C LEU A 136 6.93 -1.39 -21.82
N ASP A 137 6.25 -0.65 -22.67
CA ASP A 137 6.47 -0.54 -24.10
C ASP A 137 6.87 0.90 -24.47
N GLU A 138 7.08 1.19 -25.76
CA GLU A 138 7.44 2.52 -26.25
C GLU A 138 6.42 3.59 -25.87
N GLU A 139 5.12 3.24 -25.86
CA GLU A 139 4.06 4.15 -25.42
C GLU A 139 4.13 4.40 -23.90
N GLY A 140 4.43 3.39 -23.13
CA GLY A 140 4.67 3.50 -21.69
C GLY A 140 5.86 4.40 -21.36
N GLU A 141 6.97 4.23 -22.04
CA GLU A 141 8.15 5.11 -21.95
C GLU A 141 7.79 6.57 -22.23
N LYS A 142 7.05 6.82 -23.30
CA LYS A 142 6.57 8.16 -23.66
C LYS A 142 5.66 8.74 -22.57
N LYS A 143 4.73 7.96 -22.04
CA LYS A 143 3.82 8.38 -20.96
C LYS A 143 4.57 8.76 -19.69
N ILE A 144 5.60 8.02 -19.31
CA ILE A 144 6.44 8.34 -18.17
C ILE A 144 7.13 9.68 -18.41
N LYS A 145 7.80 9.84 -19.55
CA LYS A 145 8.54 11.06 -19.91
C LYS A 145 7.67 12.31 -19.98
N GLU A 146 6.43 12.18 -20.44
CA GLU A 146 5.48 13.28 -20.56
C GLU A 146 4.74 13.59 -19.25
N GLY A 147 4.57 12.58 -18.39
CA GLY A 147 3.80 12.69 -17.15
C GLY A 147 4.62 13.10 -15.95
N GLN A 148 5.84 12.62 -15.80
CA GLN A 148 6.69 12.94 -14.65
C GLN A 148 7.36 14.32 -14.80
N CYS A 149 7.56 15.01 -13.68
CA CYS A 149 8.39 16.21 -13.60
C CYS A 149 9.88 15.86 -13.60
N LEU A 150 10.25 14.74 -12.96
CA LEU A 150 11.62 14.25 -12.93
C LEU A 150 11.92 13.39 -14.18
N PRO A 151 13.14 13.48 -14.74
CA PRO A 151 13.49 12.73 -15.96
C PRO A 151 13.71 11.23 -15.70
N ASP A 152 13.99 10.84 -14.45
CA ASP A 152 14.33 9.48 -14.07
C ASP A 152 13.07 8.68 -13.74
N LYS A 153 13.08 7.39 -14.07
CA LYS A 153 12.01 6.47 -13.73
C LYS A 153 12.03 6.16 -12.24
N VAL A 154 10.85 5.98 -11.65
CA VAL A 154 10.72 5.55 -10.26
C VAL A 154 11.19 4.11 -10.10
N LEU A 155 12.17 3.88 -9.24
CA LEU A 155 12.73 2.55 -8.95
C LEU A 155 12.14 1.97 -7.66
N PRO A 156 12.20 0.63 -7.46
CA PRO A 156 11.80 0.01 -6.19
C PRO A 156 12.51 0.60 -4.96
N GLU A 157 13.77 1.01 -5.11
CA GLU A 157 14.59 1.63 -4.08
C GLU A 157 14.04 2.98 -3.61
N ASP A 158 13.43 3.76 -4.50
CA ASP A 158 12.81 5.05 -4.16
C ASP A 158 11.62 4.84 -3.23
N ILE A 159 10.82 3.81 -3.55
CA ILE A 159 9.67 3.42 -2.71
C ILE A 159 10.14 2.84 -1.37
N ALA A 160 11.19 2.01 -1.38
CA ALA A 160 11.76 1.43 -0.17
C ALA A 160 12.33 2.51 0.77
N ASN A 161 13.00 3.53 0.23
CA ASN A 161 13.54 4.65 1.01
C ASN A 161 12.41 5.46 1.67
N ALA A 162 11.33 5.72 0.96
CA ALA A 162 10.16 6.40 1.53
C ALA A 162 9.47 5.54 2.61
N ALA A 163 9.36 4.23 2.39
CA ALA A 163 8.84 3.30 3.40
C ALA A 163 9.71 3.27 4.66
N LEU A 164 11.04 3.25 4.51
CA LEU A 164 11.99 3.30 5.61
C LEU A 164 11.87 4.60 6.42
N PHE A 165 11.77 5.74 5.74
CA PHE A 165 11.50 7.03 6.39
C PHE A 165 10.19 7.00 7.20
N LEU A 166 9.10 6.49 6.61
CA LEU A 166 7.82 6.39 7.30
C LEU A 166 7.83 5.38 8.47
N ALA A 167 8.70 4.37 8.41
CA ALA A 167 8.88 3.40 9.49
C ALA A 167 9.68 3.96 10.67
N SER A 168 10.58 4.91 10.42
CA SER A 168 11.53 5.47 11.40
C SER A 168 10.94 6.63 12.22
N ASP A 169 11.67 7.02 13.27
CA ASP A 169 11.34 8.18 14.10
C ASP A 169 11.54 9.52 13.39
N ASP A 170 12.24 9.55 12.26
CA ASP A 170 12.39 10.76 11.44
C ASP A 170 11.03 11.29 10.96
N SER A 171 10.04 10.41 10.87
CA SER A 171 8.66 10.73 10.50
C SER A 171 7.69 10.79 11.69
N LYS A 172 8.19 10.99 12.94
CA LYS A 172 7.40 10.91 14.17
C LYS A 172 6.16 11.82 14.25
N MET A 173 6.13 12.89 13.48
CA MET A 173 4.99 13.82 13.40
C MET A 173 4.19 13.68 12.09
N ILE A 174 4.49 12.65 11.28
CA ILE A 174 3.77 12.36 10.03
C ILE A 174 2.81 11.20 10.27
N THR A 175 1.52 11.52 10.23
CA THR A 175 0.44 10.53 10.34
C THR A 175 -0.79 11.04 9.59
N SER A 176 -1.66 10.14 9.13
CA SER A 176 -2.84 10.49 8.34
C SER A 176 -2.49 11.20 7.03
N GLN A 177 -1.36 10.84 6.41
CA GLN A 177 -0.89 11.46 5.17
C GLN A 177 -0.83 10.43 4.04
N ASP A 178 -0.99 10.92 2.82
CA ASP A 178 -0.75 10.20 1.58
C ASP A 178 0.56 10.73 1.00
N ILE A 179 1.59 9.90 1.06
CA ILE A 179 2.95 10.27 0.60
C ILE A 179 3.15 9.71 -0.80
N VAL A 180 3.07 10.59 -1.79
CA VAL A 180 3.23 10.23 -3.20
C VAL A 180 4.72 10.19 -3.57
N VAL A 181 5.13 9.10 -4.23
CA VAL A 181 6.49 8.91 -4.76
C VAL A 181 6.38 8.47 -6.22
N ASP A 182 6.25 9.43 -7.11
CA ASP A 182 5.89 9.21 -8.51
C ASP A 182 6.67 10.07 -9.52
N GLY A 183 7.71 10.75 -9.07
CA GLY A 183 8.48 11.69 -9.90
C GLY A 183 7.71 12.97 -10.26
N GLY A 184 6.60 13.27 -9.55
CA GLY A 184 5.75 14.44 -9.82
C GLY A 184 4.77 14.21 -10.96
N TRP A 185 4.18 13.01 -11.04
CA TRP A 185 3.22 12.67 -12.10
C TRP A 185 1.77 13.05 -11.77
N THR A 186 1.39 13.14 -10.47
CA THR A 186 0.04 13.52 -10.02
C THR A 186 -0.02 14.83 -9.25
#